data_8a5dfb40f031ff6432c6205df215be50
#
_entry.id   8a5dfb40f031ff6432c6205df215be50
#
_cell.length_a   1.000
_cell.length_b   1.000
_cell.length_c   1.000
_cell.angle_alpha   90.00
_cell.angle_beta   90.00
_cell.angle_gamma   90.00
#
_symmetry.space_group_name_H-M   'P 1'
#
loop_
_entity.id
_entity.type
_entity.pdbx_description
1 polymer ?
#
loop_
_entity_poly.entity_id
_entity_poly.type
_entity_poly.pdbx_seq_one_letter_code
_entity_poly.pdbx_strand_id
1 'polypeptide(L)'
;MIEEASSTVKKINSEMILVGVTILTSLNENNLIELGFKSSSEEIALNLAKLGKENGIDGVVCSIEDTSGIKASLGSDFISVTPGVRMLQENDDQKRSGSIYDAINYGSDYVVVGREITQAKDPEGVLKKIESLIV
;
A
#
# COMPACT_ATOMS: atom_id res chain seq x y z
N MET A 1 -15.54 -7.28 -12.51
CA MET A 1 -14.10 -7.20 -12.86
C MET A 1 -13.22 -7.83 -11.76
N ILE A 2 -13.23 -7.34 -10.52
CA ILE A 2 -12.40 -7.88 -9.41
C ILE A 2 -12.73 -9.35 -9.14
N GLU A 3 -14.00 -9.70 -8.97
CA GLU A 3 -14.47 -11.06 -8.75
C GLU A 3 -14.01 -12.03 -9.86
N GLU A 4 -14.13 -11.63 -11.13
CA GLU A 4 -13.69 -12.46 -12.25
C GLU A 4 -12.16 -12.63 -12.28
N ALA A 5 -11.42 -11.56 -11.98
CA ALA A 5 -9.97 -11.62 -11.86
C ALA A 5 -9.54 -12.59 -10.75
N SER A 6 -10.14 -12.46 -9.56
CA SER A 6 -9.89 -13.33 -8.41
C SER A 6 -10.20 -14.80 -8.75
N SER A 7 -11.40 -15.06 -9.28
CA SER A 7 -11.82 -16.40 -9.70
C SER A 7 -10.85 -17.02 -10.70
N THR A 8 -10.42 -16.26 -11.70
CA THR A 8 -9.50 -16.73 -12.73
C THR A 8 -8.10 -17.01 -12.16
N VAL A 9 -7.56 -16.11 -11.35
CA VAL A 9 -6.25 -16.29 -10.72
C VAL A 9 -6.25 -17.53 -9.84
N LYS A 10 -7.25 -17.70 -8.98
CA LYS A 10 -7.32 -18.84 -8.07
C LYS A 10 -7.52 -20.20 -8.79
N LYS A 11 -8.17 -20.21 -9.96
CA LYS A 11 -8.26 -21.41 -10.81
C LYS A 11 -6.91 -21.80 -11.45
N ILE A 12 -6.09 -20.82 -11.80
CA ILE A 12 -4.78 -21.06 -12.46
C ILE A 12 -3.73 -21.39 -11.40
N ASN A 13 -3.68 -20.62 -10.32
CA ASN A 13 -2.74 -20.79 -9.23
C ASN A 13 -3.37 -20.28 -7.91
N SER A 14 -3.77 -21.20 -7.04
CA SER A 14 -4.38 -20.87 -5.76
C SER A 14 -3.47 -20.12 -4.79
N GLU A 15 -2.14 -20.26 -4.96
CA GLU A 15 -1.14 -19.61 -4.11
C GLU A 15 -0.79 -18.18 -4.57
N MET A 16 -1.25 -17.78 -5.76
CA MET A 16 -1.00 -16.42 -6.25
C MET A 16 -1.76 -15.39 -5.41
N ILE A 17 -1.04 -14.40 -4.92
CA ILE A 17 -1.60 -13.28 -4.17
C ILE A 17 -2.09 -12.22 -5.16
N LEU A 18 -3.38 -11.88 -5.07
CA LEU A 18 -3.99 -10.83 -5.87
C LEU A 18 -4.27 -9.62 -4.98
N VAL A 19 -3.69 -8.48 -5.31
CA VAL A 19 -3.91 -7.22 -4.60
C VAL A 19 -4.58 -6.18 -5.49
N GLY A 20 -5.50 -5.41 -4.91
CA GLY A 20 -6.14 -4.27 -5.57
C GLY A 20 -5.51 -2.95 -5.15
N VAL A 21 -5.50 -1.94 -6.03
CA VAL A 21 -5.05 -0.59 -5.66
C VAL A 21 -6.23 0.20 -5.12
N THR A 22 -6.08 0.83 -3.95
CA THR A 22 -7.09 1.71 -3.36
C THR A 22 -6.99 3.11 -3.96
N ILE A 23 -6.31 4.03 -3.28
CA ILE A 23 -6.07 5.40 -3.72
C ILE A 23 -4.58 5.59 -3.95
N LEU A 24 -4.24 6.21 -5.07
CA LEU A 24 -2.85 6.56 -5.37
C LEU A 24 -2.31 7.55 -4.31
N THR A 25 -1.12 7.29 -3.79
CA THR A 25 -0.47 8.15 -2.80
C THR A 25 -0.13 9.56 -3.30
N SER A 26 -0.17 9.77 -4.63
CA SER A 26 -0.03 11.07 -5.27
C SER A 26 -1.29 11.95 -5.21
N LEU A 27 -2.47 11.36 -4.95
CA LEU A 27 -3.73 12.10 -4.80
C LEU A 27 -3.86 12.63 -3.38
N ASN A 28 -4.33 13.86 -3.27
CA ASN A 28 -4.69 14.50 -2.01
C ASN A 28 -6.21 14.73 -1.92
N GLU A 29 -6.68 15.23 -0.78
CA GLU A 29 -8.11 15.51 -0.54
C GLU A 29 -8.74 16.40 -1.62
N ASN A 30 -8.03 17.46 -2.07
CA ASN A 30 -8.54 18.34 -3.13
C ASN A 30 -8.74 17.59 -4.45
N ASN A 31 -7.81 16.71 -4.82
CA ASN A 31 -7.96 15.90 -6.02
C ASN A 31 -9.17 14.96 -5.91
N LEU A 32 -9.42 14.39 -4.74
CA LEU A 32 -10.58 13.53 -4.52
C LEU A 32 -11.90 14.31 -4.60
N ILE A 33 -11.94 15.54 -4.07
CA ILE A 33 -13.10 16.44 -4.19
C ILE A 33 -13.37 16.79 -5.67
N GLU A 34 -12.33 17.10 -6.45
CA GLU A 34 -12.43 17.37 -7.88
C GLU A 34 -12.98 16.17 -8.66
N LEU A 35 -12.64 14.94 -8.23
CA LEU A 35 -13.17 13.69 -8.77
C LEU A 35 -14.61 13.38 -8.30
N GLY A 36 -15.18 14.23 -7.43
CA GLY A 36 -16.56 14.09 -6.95
C GLY A 36 -16.71 13.25 -5.67
N PHE A 37 -15.63 12.86 -5.03
CA PHE A 37 -15.68 12.19 -3.72
C PHE A 37 -16.01 13.21 -2.62
N LYS A 38 -16.81 12.78 -1.64
CA LYS A 38 -17.23 13.60 -0.49
C LYS A 38 -16.63 13.12 0.83
N SER A 39 -16.08 11.92 0.84
CA SER A 39 -15.45 11.30 2.00
C SER A 39 -13.94 11.57 2.02
N SER A 40 -13.32 11.40 3.18
CA SER A 40 -11.86 11.47 3.33
C SER A 40 -11.17 10.37 2.51
N SER A 41 -9.89 10.59 2.18
CA SER A 41 -9.09 9.59 1.48
C SER A 41 -9.02 8.27 2.24
N GLU A 42 -8.91 8.32 3.57
CA GLU A 42 -8.89 7.16 4.46
C GLU A 42 -10.20 6.36 4.36
N GLU A 43 -11.36 7.05 4.43
CA GLU A 43 -12.67 6.40 4.30
C GLU A 43 -12.86 5.75 2.93
N ILE A 44 -12.44 6.43 1.86
CA ILE A 44 -12.51 5.90 0.51
C ILE A 44 -11.59 4.68 0.36
N ALA A 45 -10.34 4.75 0.86
CA ALA A 45 -9.40 3.65 0.82
C ALA A 45 -9.95 2.41 1.55
N LEU A 46 -10.52 2.60 2.74
CA LEU A 46 -11.15 1.54 3.51
C LEU A 46 -12.35 0.92 2.77
N ASN A 47 -13.20 1.73 2.17
CA ASN A 47 -14.36 1.24 1.42
C ASN A 47 -13.93 0.44 0.18
N LEU A 48 -12.91 0.90 -0.54
CA LEU A 48 -12.33 0.15 -1.67
C LEU A 48 -11.69 -1.17 -1.22
N ALA A 49 -11.01 -1.17 -0.08
CA ALA A 49 -10.43 -2.39 0.50
C ALA A 49 -11.50 -3.42 0.89
N LYS A 50 -12.61 -2.97 1.52
CA LYS A 50 -13.78 -3.80 1.83
C LYS A 50 -14.37 -4.43 0.58
N LEU A 51 -14.65 -3.59 -0.43
CA LEU A 51 -15.17 -4.04 -1.71
C LEU A 51 -14.24 -5.07 -2.38
N GLY A 52 -12.93 -4.83 -2.33
CA GLY A 52 -11.94 -5.76 -2.84
C GLY A 52 -11.97 -7.11 -2.13
N LYS A 53 -11.98 -7.11 -0.80
CA LYS A 53 -12.05 -8.32 0.02
C LYS A 53 -13.33 -9.12 -0.24
N GLU A 54 -14.47 -8.45 -0.30
CA GLU A 54 -15.77 -9.07 -0.62
C GLU A 54 -15.78 -9.74 -2.00
N ASN A 55 -14.95 -9.28 -2.92
CA ASN A 55 -14.79 -9.82 -4.27
C ASN A 55 -13.56 -10.74 -4.43
N GLY A 56 -12.96 -11.17 -3.32
CA GLY A 56 -12.00 -12.28 -3.26
C GLY A 56 -10.54 -11.91 -3.54
N ILE A 57 -10.11 -10.63 -3.45
CA ILE A 57 -8.69 -10.30 -3.46
C ILE A 57 -8.06 -10.56 -2.09
N ASP A 58 -6.75 -10.82 -2.08
CA ASP A 58 -6.00 -11.20 -0.88
C ASP A 58 -5.50 -9.98 -0.10
N GLY A 59 -5.49 -8.80 -0.72
CA GLY A 59 -4.98 -7.59 -0.10
C GLY A 59 -5.10 -6.35 -0.98
N VAL A 60 -4.50 -5.25 -0.52
CA VAL A 60 -4.52 -3.98 -1.23
C VAL A 60 -3.17 -3.28 -1.23
N VAL A 61 -2.98 -2.45 -2.26
CA VAL A 61 -1.96 -1.40 -2.28
C VAL A 61 -2.62 -0.15 -1.68
N CYS A 62 -2.07 0.38 -0.58
CA CYS A 62 -2.62 1.51 0.16
C CYS A 62 -1.50 2.38 0.74
N SER A 63 -1.83 3.58 1.25
CA SER A 63 -0.84 4.40 1.96
C SER A 63 -0.45 3.76 3.30
N ILE A 64 0.69 4.18 3.87
CA ILE A 64 1.10 3.76 5.21
C ILE A 64 0.02 4.13 6.24
N GLU A 65 -0.51 5.34 6.15
CA GLU A 65 -1.52 5.89 7.07
C GLU A 65 -2.82 5.07 7.06
N ASP A 66 -3.24 4.57 5.89
CA ASP A 66 -4.47 3.78 5.73
C ASP A 66 -4.32 2.35 6.29
N THR A 67 -3.08 1.85 6.41
CA THR A 67 -2.79 0.44 6.71
C THR A 67 -3.41 -0.03 8.01
N SER A 68 -3.23 0.70 9.10
CA SER A 68 -3.74 0.30 10.42
C SER A 68 -5.26 0.23 10.47
N GLY A 69 -5.95 1.19 9.85
CA GLY A 69 -7.42 1.20 9.73
C GLY A 69 -7.95 0.04 8.91
N ILE A 70 -7.28 -0.28 7.80
CA ILE A 70 -7.60 -1.42 6.94
C ILE A 70 -7.41 -2.74 7.72
N LYS A 71 -6.25 -2.92 8.38
CA LYS A 71 -5.97 -4.10 9.20
C LYS A 71 -6.97 -4.27 10.36
N ALA A 72 -7.29 -3.21 11.06
CA ALA A 72 -8.27 -3.25 12.16
C ALA A 72 -9.67 -3.64 11.68
N SER A 73 -10.07 -3.19 10.48
CA SER A 73 -11.39 -3.45 9.93
C SER A 73 -11.52 -4.79 9.21
N LEU A 74 -10.47 -5.23 8.53
CA LEU A 74 -10.51 -6.40 7.63
C LEU A 74 -9.73 -7.61 8.16
N GLY A 75 -9.01 -7.46 9.25
CA GLY A 75 -8.19 -8.52 9.85
C GLY A 75 -6.71 -8.43 9.44
N SER A 76 -5.86 -8.99 10.30
CA SER A 76 -4.39 -8.98 10.11
C SER A 76 -3.93 -9.74 8.87
N ASP A 77 -4.69 -10.75 8.45
CA ASP A 77 -4.36 -11.60 7.30
C ASP A 77 -4.63 -10.93 5.94
N PHE A 78 -5.38 -9.81 5.92
CA PHE A 78 -5.62 -9.07 4.68
C PHE A 78 -4.37 -8.26 4.32
N ILE A 79 -3.71 -8.64 3.23
CA ILE A 79 -2.37 -8.16 2.86
C ILE A 79 -2.38 -6.67 2.53
N SER A 80 -1.37 -5.96 3.05
CA SER A 80 -1.09 -4.56 2.73
C SER A 80 0.24 -4.40 2.03
N VAL A 81 0.25 -3.69 0.89
CA VAL A 81 1.44 -3.30 0.15
C VAL A 81 1.52 -1.79 0.15
N THR A 82 2.55 -1.21 0.76
CA THR A 82 2.66 0.24 0.93
C THR A 82 3.77 0.82 0.07
N PRO A 83 3.42 1.59 -0.98
CA PRO A 83 4.39 2.32 -1.80
C PRO A 83 4.77 3.65 -1.14
N GLY A 84 5.85 4.26 -1.66
CA GLY A 84 6.31 5.57 -1.21
C GLY A 84 7.07 5.54 0.10
N VAL A 85 7.53 4.37 0.50
CA VAL A 85 8.32 4.17 1.73
C VAL A 85 9.78 4.54 1.49
N ARG A 86 10.42 5.16 2.50
CA ARG A 86 11.82 5.60 2.49
C ARG A 86 12.52 5.19 3.77
N MET A 87 13.87 5.15 3.74
CA MET A 87 14.65 4.89 4.96
C MET A 87 14.43 5.98 6.01
N LEU A 88 14.49 7.25 5.57
CA LEU A 88 14.28 8.43 6.42
C LEU A 88 13.22 9.32 5.78
N GLN A 89 12.49 10.04 6.62
CA GLN A 89 11.52 11.01 6.18
C GLN A 89 12.25 12.28 5.68
N GLU A 90 12.41 12.41 4.35
CA GLU A 90 12.87 13.65 3.73
C GLU A 90 11.70 14.40 3.10
N ASN A 91 11.74 15.74 3.12
CA ASN A 91 10.75 16.60 2.50
C ASN A 91 10.76 16.40 0.98
N ASP A 92 9.81 15.65 0.43
CA ASP A 92 9.67 15.43 -1.00
C ASP A 92 8.22 15.62 -1.45
N ASP A 93 8.02 15.69 -2.75
CA ASP A 93 6.76 15.94 -3.47
C ASP A 93 5.67 14.88 -3.28
N GLN A 94 5.98 13.75 -2.62
CA GLN A 94 4.97 12.75 -2.26
C GLN A 94 4.24 13.15 -0.97
N LYS A 95 2.97 13.49 -1.12
CA LYS A 95 2.11 14.01 -0.05
C LYS A 95 1.74 12.99 1.03
N ARG A 96 1.98 11.69 0.79
CA ARG A 96 1.71 10.57 1.69
C ARG A 96 2.87 9.58 1.63
N SER A 97 4.05 10.01 2.02
CA SER A 97 5.24 9.16 2.18
C SER A 97 5.57 9.04 3.66
N GLY A 98 6.09 7.89 4.06
CA GLY A 98 6.57 7.66 5.42
C GLY A 98 7.84 6.84 5.43
N SER A 99 8.42 6.70 6.60
CA SER A 99 9.62 5.91 6.81
C SER A 99 9.31 4.40 6.84
N ILE A 100 10.35 3.58 6.72
CA ILE A 100 10.24 2.12 6.94
C ILE A 100 9.72 1.82 8.35
N TYR A 101 10.15 2.58 9.37
CA TYR A 101 9.66 2.44 10.74
C TYR A 101 8.16 2.73 10.86
N ASP A 102 7.67 3.76 10.14
CA ASP A 102 6.24 4.02 10.10
C ASP A 102 5.49 2.85 9.47
N ALA A 103 5.95 2.35 8.32
CA ALA A 103 5.33 1.21 7.66
C ALA A 103 5.24 -0.02 8.58
N ILE A 104 6.31 -0.34 9.31
CA ILE A 104 6.33 -1.44 10.29
C ILE A 104 5.32 -1.18 11.42
N ASN A 105 5.34 0.02 12.00
CA ASN A 105 4.46 0.38 13.12
C ASN A 105 2.97 0.37 12.74
N TYR A 106 2.64 0.74 11.50
CA TYR A 106 1.27 0.69 10.97
C TYR A 106 0.85 -0.70 10.50
N GLY A 107 1.78 -1.68 10.52
CA GLY A 107 1.49 -3.09 10.21
C GLY A 107 1.49 -3.43 8.72
N SER A 108 2.30 -2.74 7.91
CA SER A 108 2.48 -3.08 6.50
C SER A 108 3.15 -4.46 6.34
N ASP A 109 2.60 -5.30 5.46
CA ASP A 109 3.21 -6.60 5.17
C ASP A 109 4.34 -6.48 4.14
N TYR A 110 4.15 -5.61 3.16
CA TYR A 110 5.13 -5.35 2.11
C TYR A 110 5.32 -3.84 1.90
N VAL A 111 6.56 -3.43 1.70
CA VAL A 111 6.92 -2.04 1.38
C VAL A 111 7.50 -1.94 -0.02
N VAL A 112 7.17 -0.87 -0.73
CA VAL A 112 7.75 -0.59 -2.04
C VAL A 112 8.69 0.61 -1.91
N VAL A 113 10.00 0.34 -2.01
CA VAL A 113 11.04 1.37 -2.02
C VAL A 113 11.54 1.53 -3.47
N GLY A 114 11.32 2.69 -4.05
CA GLY A 114 11.59 2.97 -5.46
C GLY A 114 12.85 3.80 -5.67
N ARG A 115 12.68 5.10 -5.83
CA ARG A 115 13.73 6.05 -6.25
C ARG A 115 14.98 6.05 -5.36
N GLU A 116 14.81 5.82 -4.08
CA GLU A 116 15.91 5.73 -3.13
C GLU A 116 16.91 4.63 -3.48
N ILE A 117 16.44 3.53 -4.06
CA ILE A 117 17.28 2.45 -4.58
C ILE A 117 17.73 2.76 -6.01
N THR A 118 16.77 3.06 -6.90
CA THR A 118 17.03 3.14 -8.34
C THR A 118 17.89 4.35 -8.75
N GLN A 119 17.93 5.40 -7.93
CA GLN A 119 18.74 6.60 -8.17
C GLN A 119 20.00 6.67 -7.28
N ALA A 120 20.23 5.67 -6.44
CA ALA A 120 21.39 5.62 -5.58
C ALA A 120 22.68 5.36 -6.39
N LYS A 121 23.80 5.95 -5.94
CA LYS A 121 25.12 5.63 -6.48
C LYS A 121 25.56 4.20 -6.17
N ASP A 122 25.08 3.66 -5.04
CA ASP A 122 25.30 2.29 -4.57
C ASP A 122 23.96 1.65 -4.17
N PRO A 123 23.18 1.12 -5.12
CA PRO A 123 21.89 0.50 -4.85
C PRO A 123 21.97 -0.71 -3.91
N GLU A 124 23.06 -1.49 -4.00
CA GLU A 124 23.27 -2.67 -3.14
C GLU A 124 23.49 -2.27 -1.68
N GLY A 125 24.29 -1.22 -1.45
CA GLY A 125 24.50 -0.67 -0.11
C GLY A 125 23.21 -0.10 0.49
N VAL A 126 22.34 0.52 -0.32
CA VAL A 126 21.02 0.97 0.11
C VAL A 126 20.13 -0.21 0.50
N LEU A 127 20.07 -1.26 -0.32
CA LEU A 127 19.29 -2.47 -0.01
C LEU A 127 19.72 -3.11 1.32
N LYS A 128 21.02 -3.28 1.55
CA LYS A 128 21.56 -3.83 2.81
C LYS A 128 21.14 -3.00 4.03
N LYS A 129 21.11 -1.67 3.90
CA LYS A 129 20.62 -0.78 4.96
C LYS A 129 19.13 -0.98 5.22
N ILE A 130 18.32 -1.04 4.16
CA ILE A 130 16.88 -1.30 4.27
C ILE A 130 16.62 -2.64 4.96
N GLU A 131 17.30 -3.70 4.54
CA GLU A 131 17.19 -5.02 5.17
C GLU A 131 17.50 -4.97 6.67
N SER A 132 18.52 -4.22 7.08
CA SER A 132 18.88 -4.06 8.48
C SER A 132 17.86 -3.30 9.33
N LEU A 133 16.89 -2.60 8.71
CA LEU A 133 15.81 -1.89 9.41
C LEU A 133 14.56 -2.76 9.58
N ILE A 134 14.42 -3.82 8.78
CA ILE A 134 13.24 -4.70 8.76
C ILE A 134 13.45 -5.93 9.65
N VAL A 135 14.69 -6.32 9.88
CA VAL A 135 15.10 -7.43 10.74
C VAL A 135 15.39 -6.89 12.13
#